data_d60e33f786476d0ecf52cdfe26181667
#
_entry.id   d60e33f786476d0ecf52cdfe26181667
#
_cell.length_a   1.000
_cell.length_b   1.000
_cell.length_c   1.000
_cell.angle_alpha   90.00
_cell.angle_beta   90.00
_cell.angle_gamma   90.00
#
_symmetry.space_group_name_H-M   'P 1'
#
loop_
_entity.id
_entity.type
_entity.pdbx_description
1 polymer ?
#
loop_
_entity_poly.entity_id
_entity_poly.type
_entity_poly.pdbx_seq_one_letter_code
_entity_poly.pdbx_strand_id
1 'polypeptide(L)'
;MLEMEQLLLDLLLHRALLPEFSRDPSYAARDELLLERPLGVLNGALKGREFLATGGFTVADLNVASILVWGRIARLGLSDHPELKRWLDGCLARPAYRRVRDWGRPQPL
;
A
#
# COMPACT_ATOMS: atom_id res chain seq x y z
N MET A 1 -10.45 5.34 -3.55
CA MET A 1 -9.14 5.58 -2.90
C MET A 1 -9.28 5.83 -1.40
N LEU A 2 -10.19 6.68 -0.99
CA LEU A 2 -10.39 6.98 0.42
C LEU A 2 -10.75 5.75 1.25
N GLU A 3 -11.58 4.85 0.71
CA GLU A 3 -11.93 3.61 1.40
C GLU A 3 -10.72 2.70 1.63
N MET A 4 -9.87 2.56 0.63
CA MET A 4 -8.67 1.75 0.73
C MET A 4 -7.68 2.34 1.72
N GLU A 5 -7.55 3.67 1.73
CA GLU A 5 -6.66 4.38 2.63
C GLU A 5 -7.03 4.14 4.10
N GLN A 6 -8.32 4.27 4.44
CA GLN A 6 -8.81 4.00 5.80
C GLN A 6 -8.57 2.55 6.21
N LEU A 7 -8.87 1.62 5.33
CA LEU A 7 -8.68 0.19 5.63
C LEU A 7 -7.20 -0.15 5.83
N LEU A 8 -6.33 0.43 5.02
CA LEU A 8 -4.89 0.22 5.16
C LEU A 8 -4.35 0.82 6.44
N LEU A 9 -4.84 2.00 6.83
CA LEU A 9 -4.44 2.63 8.08
C LEU A 9 -4.88 1.80 9.28
N ASP A 10 -6.13 1.33 9.30
CA ASP A 10 -6.62 0.45 10.36
C ASP A 10 -5.80 -0.83 10.47
N LEU A 11 -5.48 -1.43 9.32
CA LEU A 11 -4.65 -2.62 9.28
C LEU A 11 -3.25 -2.36 9.85
N LEU A 12 -2.67 -1.23 9.48
CA LEU A 12 -1.36 -0.81 9.99
C LEU A 12 -1.39 -0.61 11.50
N LEU A 13 -2.42 0.06 12.01
CA LEU A 13 -2.59 0.28 13.44
C LEU A 13 -2.64 -1.03 14.21
N HIS A 14 -3.49 -1.96 13.78
CA HIS A 14 -3.72 -3.21 14.51
C HIS A 14 -2.65 -4.27 14.28
N ARG A 15 -1.74 -4.08 13.35
CA ARG A 15 -0.64 -5.03 13.09
C ARG A 15 0.75 -4.50 13.40
N ALA A 16 0.92 -3.19 13.49
CA ALA A 16 2.26 -2.62 13.62
C ALA A 16 2.39 -1.46 14.61
N LEU A 17 1.46 -0.50 14.60
CA LEU A 17 1.63 0.75 15.34
C LEU A 17 1.08 0.73 16.77
N LEU A 18 -0.07 0.10 16.99
CA LEU A 18 -0.66 0.05 18.33
C LEU A 18 0.16 -0.87 19.24
N PRO A 19 0.17 -0.58 20.56
CA PRO A 19 0.73 -1.53 21.53
C PRO A 19 0.04 -2.89 21.39
N GLU A 20 0.78 -3.96 21.63
CA GLU A 20 0.28 -5.31 21.43
C GLU A 20 -1.05 -5.58 22.11
N PHE A 21 -1.21 -5.08 23.34
CA PHE A 21 -2.44 -5.26 24.11
C PHE A 21 -3.63 -4.48 23.56
N SER A 22 -3.40 -3.50 22.67
CA SER A 22 -4.47 -2.71 22.04
C SER A 22 -4.82 -3.21 20.63
N ARG A 23 -4.07 -4.18 20.10
CA ARG A 23 -4.30 -4.72 18.77
C ARG A 23 -5.46 -5.71 18.77
N ASP A 24 -6.31 -5.60 17.75
CA ASP A 24 -7.44 -6.52 17.58
C ASP A 24 -7.27 -7.32 16.28
N PRO A 25 -6.90 -8.62 16.38
CA PRO A 25 -6.74 -9.46 15.20
C PRO A 25 -7.98 -9.62 14.34
N SER A 26 -9.16 -9.58 14.96
CA SER A 26 -10.41 -9.69 14.19
C SER A 26 -10.68 -8.43 13.37
N TYR A 27 -10.29 -7.27 13.85
CA TYR A 27 -10.33 -6.02 13.09
C TYR A 27 -9.44 -6.10 11.86
N ALA A 28 -8.21 -6.57 12.04
CA ALA A 28 -7.26 -6.72 10.95
C ALA A 28 -7.77 -7.72 9.90
N ALA A 29 -8.36 -8.83 10.33
CA ALA A 29 -8.91 -9.83 9.42
C ALA A 29 -10.08 -9.27 8.61
N ARG A 30 -10.95 -8.48 9.25
CA ARG A 30 -12.05 -7.80 8.57
C ARG A 30 -11.56 -6.82 7.52
N ASP A 31 -10.56 -6.02 7.87
CA ASP A 31 -9.99 -5.02 6.97
C ASP A 31 -9.35 -5.70 5.76
N GLU A 32 -8.68 -6.83 5.96
CA GLU A 32 -8.09 -7.61 4.89
C GLU A 32 -9.14 -8.10 3.89
N LEU A 33 -10.27 -8.60 4.39
CA LEU A 33 -11.38 -9.02 3.54
C LEU A 33 -11.98 -7.85 2.76
N LEU A 34 -12.15 -6.71 3.42
CA LEU A 34 -12.70 -5.51 2.77
C LEU A 34 -11.75 -4.92 1.73
N LEU A 35 -10.45 -5.13 1.88
CA LEU A 35 -9.44 -4.69 0.92
C LEU A 35 -9.39 -5.53 -0.35
N GLU A 36 -9.88 -6.76 -0.32
CA GLU A 36 -9.84 -7.67 -1.48
C GLU A 36 -10.44 -7.05 -2.73
N ARG A 37 -11.59 -6.40 -2.60
CA ARG A 37 -12.28 -5.81 -3.74
C ARG A 37 -11.51 -4.64 -4.36
N PRO A 38 -11.12 -3.60 -3.60
CA PRO A 38 -10.35 -2.48 -4.18
C PRO A 38 -8.98 -2.93 -4.70
N LEU A 39 -8.33 -3.88 -4.04
CA LEU A 39 -7.05 -4.43 -4.54
C LEU A 39 -7.24 -5.20 -5.84
N GLY A 40 -8.32 -5.97 -5.95
CA GLY A 40 -8.64 -6.69 -7.17
C GLY A 40 -8.93 -5.76 -8.35
N VAL A 41 -9.66 -4.67 -8.10
CA VAL A 41 -9.93 -3.65 -9.12
C VAL A 41 -8.62 -3.00 -9.59
N LEU A 42 -7.75 -2.66 -8.67
CA LEU A 42 -6.47 -2.04 -8.99
C LEU A 42 -5.56 -3.00 -9.74
N ASN A 43 -5.51 -4.26 -9.32
CA ASN A 43 -4.76 -5.31 -10.00
C ASN A 43 -5.23 -5.48 -11.45
N GLY A 44 -6.54 -5.51 -11.67
CA GLY A 44 -7.12 -5.61 -13.00
C GLY A 44 -6.80 -4.40 -13.88
N ALA A 45 -6.82 -3.21 -13.30
CA ALA A 45 -6.50 -1.98 -14.02
C ALA A 45 -5.02 -1.93 -14.45
N LEU A 46 -4.14 -2.59 -13.71
CA LEU A 46 -2.70 -2.65 -14.00
C LEU A 46 -2.32 -3.76 -14.97
N LYS A 47 -3.26 -4.63 -15.30
CA LYS A 47 -3.00 -5.73 -16.22
C LYS A 47 -2.61 -5.20 -17.60
N GLY A 48 -1.42 -5.56 -18.06
CA GLY A 48 -0.89 -5.08 -19.32
C GLY A 48 -0.41 -3.63 -19.29
N ARG A 49 -0.32 -3.03 -18.13
CA ARG A 49 0.18 -1.65 -17.96
C ARG A 49 1.38 -1.63 -17.02
N GLU A 50 2.32 -0.76 -17.33
CA GLU A 50 3.46 -0.54 -16.45
C GLU A 50 3.13 0.44 -15.33
N PHE A 51 2.28 1.43 -15.61
CA PHE A 51 1.89 2.48 -14.66
C PHE A 51 0.39 2.74 -14.71
N LEU A 52 -0.12 3.46 -13.71
CA LEU A 52 -1.54 3.79 -13.61
C LEU A 52 -2.03 4.69 -14.74
N ALA A 53 -1.19 5.64 -15.17
CA ALA A 53 -1.51 6.55 -16.26
C ALA A 53 -0.70 6.19 -17.50
N THR A 54 -1.23 6.53 -18.67
CA THR A 54 -0.50 6.41 -19.92
C THR A 54 0.62 7.45 -19.96
N GLY A 55 1.76 7.09 -20.49
CA GLY A 55 2.89 8.02 -20.67
C GLY A 55 3.99 7.93 -19.62
N GLY A 56 3.87 7.01 -18.66
CA GLY A 56 4.93 6.72 -17.72
C GLY A 56 4.56 6.96 -16.27
N PHE A 57 5.58 6.99 -15.42
CA PHE A 57 5.41 7.18 -13.98
C PHE A 57 4.94 8.60 -13.66
N THR A 58 3.89 8.72 -12.87
CA THR A 58 3.28 10.00 -12.51
C THR A 58 3.07 10.14 -11.01
N VAL A 59 2.61 11.33 -10.58
CA VAL A 59 2.22 11.60 -9.20
C VAL A 59 1.13 10.63 -8.74
N ALA A 60 0.26 10.18 -9.66
CA ALA A 60 -0.77 9.19 -9.33
C ALA A 60 -0.16 7.88 -8.85
N ASP A 61 0.88 7.38 -9.53
CA ASP A 61 1.61 6.18 -9.10
C ASP A 61 2.25 6.39 -7.73
N LEU A 62 2.90 7.54 -7.54
CA LEU A 62 3.57 7.85 -6.28
C LEU A 62 2.58 7.88 -5.11
N ASN A 63 1.44 8.53 -5.29
CA ASN A 63 0.42 8.64 -4.24
C ASN A 63 -0.15 7.28 -3.84
N VAL A 64 -0.53 6.47 -4.83
CA VAL A 64 -1.09 5.14 -4.55
C VAL A 64 -0.04 4.23 -3.92
N ALA A 65 1.19 4.26 -4.41
CA ALA A 65 2.27 3.45 -3.84
C ALA A 65 2.56 3.83 -2.39
N SER A 66 2.51 5.12 -2.07
CA SER A 66 2.74 5.62 -0.71
C SER A 66 1.70 5.10 0.28
N ILE A 67 0.45 4.97 -0.15
CA ILE A 67 -0.62 4.41 0.68
C ILE A 67 -0.47 2.90 0.81
N LEU A 68 -0.16 2.21 -0.28
CA LEU A 68 -0.03 0.75 -0.29
C LEU A 68 1.18 0.25 0.51
N VAL A 69 2.17 1.08 0.74
CA VAL A 69 3.30 0.71 1.59
C VAL A 69 2.86 0.46 3.04
N TRP A 70 1.79 1.10 3.47
CA TRP A 70 1.20 0.81 4.80
C TRP A 70 0.74 -0.64 4.88
N GLY A 71 0.16 -1.17 3.81
CA GLY A 71 -0.21 -2.58 3.73
C GLY A 71 1.00 -3.49 3.81
N ARG A 72 2.09 -3.14 3.15
CA ARG A 72 3.32 -3.90 3.19
C ARG A 72 3.91 -3.94 4.61
N ILE A 73 3.93 -2.83 5.31
CA ILE A 73 4.38 -2.77 6.71
C ILE A 73 3.45 -3.61 7.60
N ALA A 74 2.16 -3.60 7.32
CA ALA A 74 1.16 -4.36 8.05
C ALA A 74 1.08 -5.84 7.61
N ARG A 75 2.00 -6.29 6.78
CA ARG A 75 2.10 -7.67 6.28
C ARG A 75 0.88 -8.11 5.48
N LEU A 76 0.29 -7.18 4.73
CA LEU A 76 -0.78 -7.51 3.78
C LEU A 76 -0.17 -8.27 2.59
N GLY A 77 -0.63 -9.49 2.35
CA GLY A 77 -0.14 -10.29 1.23
C GLY A 77 -0.74 -9.82 -0.09
N LEU A 78 0.09 -9.70 -1.13
CA LEU A 78 -0.35 -9.35 -2.46
C LEU A 78 -0.18 -10.50 -3.46
N SER A 79 0.00 -11.73 -2.96
CA SER A 79 0.21 -12.90 -3.82
C SER A 79 -0.97 -13.19 -4.75
N ASP A 80 -2.18 -12.81 -4.35
CA ASP A 80 -3.40 -12.96 -5.17
C ASP A 80 -3.57 -11.82 -6.19
N HIS A 81 -2.68 -10.81 -6.14
CA HIS A 81 -2.72 -9.64 -7.00
C HIS A 81 -1.35 -9.42 -7.64
N PRO A 82 -0.91 -10.30 -8.55
CA PRO A 82 0.45 -10.28 -9.08
C PRO A 82 0.79 -9.01 -9.87
N GLU A 83 -0.17 -8.45 -10.59
CA GLU A 83 0.05 -7.22 -11.36
C GLU A 83 0.26 -6.03 -10.42
N LEU A 84 -0.54 -5.97 -9.36
CA LEU A 84 -0.42 -4.94 -8.33
C LEU A 84 0.93 -5.06 -7.61
N LYS A 85 1.32 -6.28 -7.25
CA LYS A 85 2.61 -6.53 -6.60
C LYS A 85 3.78 -6.09 -7.47
N ARG A 86 3.75 -6.45 -8.75
CA ARG A 86 4.78 -6.06 -9.72
C ARG A 86 4.89 -4.54 -9.83
N TRP A 87 3.75 -3.87 -9.97
CA TRP A 87 3.71 -2.42 -10.08
C TRP A 87 4.22 -1.74 -8.80
N LEU A 88 3.79 -2.22 -7.63
CA LEU A 88 4.21 -1.65 -6.35
C LEU A 88 5.71 -1.81 -6.13
N ASP A 89 6.25 -3.00 -6.40
CA ASP A 89 7.69 -3.24 -6.28
C ASP A 89 8.49 -2.29 -7.18
N GLY A 90 8.02 -2.06 -8.40
CA GLY A 90 8.64 -1.12 -9.31
C GLY A 90 8.59 0.32 -8.82
N CYS A 91 7.46 0.74 -8.29
CA CYS A 91 7.30 2.09 -7.73
C CYS A 91 8.21 2.33 -6.53
N LEU A 92 8.29 1.36 -5.63
CA LEU A 92 9.09 1.49 -4.41
C LEU A 92 10.59 1.47 -4.69
N ALA A 93 11.00 0.95 -5.82
CA ALA A 93 12.41 0.96 -6.25
C ALA A 93 12.84 2.28 -6.87
N ARG A 94 11.92 3.18 -7.20
CA ARG A 94 12.26 4.43 -7.90
C ARG A 94 12.91 5.45 -6.96
N PRO A 95 13.88 6.22 -7.45
CA PRO A 95 14.55 7.26 -6.64
C PRO A 95 13.57 8.31 -6.08
N ALA A 96 12.54 8.67 -6.84
CA ALA A 96 11.54 9.63 -6.38
C ALA A 96 10.84 9.16 -5.11
N TYR A 97 10.46 7.90 -5.04
CA TYR A 97 9.84 7.32 -3.85
C TYR A 97 10.83 7.32 -2.68
N ARG A 98 12.06 6.92 -2.92
CA ARG A 98 13.09 6.87 -1.87
C ARG A 98 13.32 8.24 -1.24
N ARG A 99 13.31 9.31 -2.03
CA ARG A 99 13.44 10.67 -1.52
C ARG A 99 12.28 11.05 -0.61
N VAL A 100 11.05 10.80 -1.04
CA VAL A 100 9.85 11.10 -0.24
C VAL A 100 9.87 10.30 1.06
N ARG A 101 10.22 9.03 0.99
CA ARG A 101 10.32 8.17 2.16
C ARG A 101 11.34 8.72 3.16
N ASP A 102 12.50 9.14 2.68
CA ASP A 102 13.57 9.63 3.55
C ASP A 102 13.21 10.98 4.17
N TRP A 103 12.47 11.83 3.46
CA TRP A 103 11.96 13.09 4.01
C TRP A 103 10.95 12.86 5.12
N GLY A 104 10.12 11.82 5.01
CA GLY A 104 9.10 11.48 6.00
C GLY A 104 9.64 10.84 7.26
N ARG A 105 10.92 10.47 7.30
CA ARG A 105 11.52 9.84 8.48
C ARG A 105 12.01 10.88 9.46
N PRO A 106 11.75 10.66 10.78
CA PRO A 106 12.39 11.49 11.81
C PRO A 106 13.90 11.38 11.68
N GLN A 107 14.56 12.52 11.61
CA GLN A 107 16.02 12.54 11.57
C GLN A 107 16.57 12.37 12.98
N PRO A 108 17.63 11.57 13.17
CA PRO A 108 18.30 11.51 14.46
C PRO A 108 18.93 12.86 14.79
N LEU A 109 18.72 13.26 16.00
CA LEU A 109 19.26 14.52 16.50
C LEU A 109 20.75 14.42 16.81
#